data_6e7492d086964f389ca35f41b6d8cfe2
#
_entry.id   6e7492d086964f389ca35f41b6d8cfe2
#
_cell.length_a   1.000
_cell.length_b   1.000
_cell.length_c   1.000
_cell.angle_alpha   90.00
_cell.angle_beta   90.00
_cell.angle_gamma   90.00
#
_symmetry.space_group_name_H-M   'P 1'
#
loop_
_entity.id
_entity.type
_entity.pdbx_description
1 polymer ?
#
loop_
_entity_poly.entity_id
_entity_poly.type
_entity_poly.pdbx_seq_one_letter_code
_entity_poly.pdbx_strand_id
1 'polypeptide(L)'
;MELEIVQKYLNQEIDPKLRELWVSFYEEMIVHTRGVMPEKLLKIARPNEPKEILDYRISIFQKITQDPILKALNSTYHLVKQSDYKIIAGDITKEYIATHRFDSVVSINKQTITDLIFKTFLQLGVEDANGLIIALPINTYDSNLPPLEAYGQPTTERVDVAIQYINSDEIEYIDDKILIYESGEVMVGDVEGDIYTIITDTDIWINTPVRLDKDNKLVYELSLWYNHNLGFVPYRLLGGLETIRTIKKGRKTKSYKLFDTYFTAYNSWANKAITTSSDFDAVRMRFSFPIEERLSTECVACRGKGQVMLGDCMDNKCNHERGMCNVGPCSACHGRGIVPDLSPYSVIVRPAPSSLDGQTANDSPSVRFYAPPFEAVGINKDIWFEMMDKMEQSISVYQSNNTQSGVAKEYDLEQKRDFIAVIGDNLMNLLEFSLQCIAGYLQDPEPVKVVKPTKYEIRSKDDVLSEIIKVGTISKDLVKSLSDEYVDKEYDDVEKRAMKMLINNDIYYGYSLDEISKLKAMQLLSNDAFDFHMQGYKILTSLLEIDSNWNKTDQELINDANTQIIRTIPTGI
;
A
#
# COMPACT_ATOMS: atom_id res chain seq x y z
N MET A 1 -7.36 -34.76 7.63
CA MET A 1 -6.09 -35.19 8.32
C MET A 1 -6.46 -35.79 9.66
N GLU A 2 -5.76 -36.85 10.14
CA GLU A 2 -6.08 -37.42 11.45
C GLU A 2 -5.77 -36.47 12.59
N LEU A 3 -6.61 -36.43 13.62
CA LEU A 3 -6.49 -35.57 14.80
C LEU A 3 -5.10 -35.60 15.46
N GLU A 4 -4.48 -36.79 15.50
CA GLU A 4 -3.13 -36.96 16.06
C GLU A 4 -2.05 -36.21 15.28
N ILE A 5 -2.24 -36.05 13.97
CA ILE A 5 -1.31 -35.31 13.12
C ILE A 5 -1.44 -33.81 13.40
N VAL A 6 -2.67 -33.30 13.50
CA VAL A 6 -2.93 -31.88 13.83
C VAL A 6 -2.33 -31.54 15.21
N GLN A 7 -2.54 -32.39 16.21
CA GLN A 7 -1.98 -32.21 17.56
C GLN A 7 -0.43 -32.17 17.58
N LYS A 8 0.21 -32.91 16.68
CA LYS A 8 1.68 -32.87 16.56
C LYS A 8 2.18 -31.52 16.04
N TYR A 9 1.44 -30.91 15.10
CA TYR A 9 1.82 -29.61 14.53
C TYR A 9 1.56 -28.44 15.48
N LEU A 10 0.57 -28.53 16.38
CA LEU A 10 0.29 -27.51 17.40
C LEU A 10 1.47 -27.22 18.35
N ASN A 11 2.45 -28.13 18.44
CA ASN A 11 3.67 -27.92 19.24
C ASN A 11 4.84 -27.39 18.38
N GLN A 12 4.62 -27.06 17.12
CA GLN A 12 5.65 -26.50 16.26
C GLN A 12 5.41 -25.00 16.11
N GLU A 13 6.50 -24.26 16.19
CA GLU A 13 6.50 -22.81 16.05
C GLU A 13 7.48 -22.42 14.95
N ILE A 14 7.22 -21.30 14.31
CA ILE A 14 8.19 -20.66 13.42
C ILE A 14 9.42 -20.27 14.25
N ASP A 15 10.61 -20.38 13.63
CA ASP A 15 11.83 -19.88 14.26
C ASP A 15 11.63 -18.41 14.71
N PRO A 16 11.74 -18.11 16.02
CA PRO A 16 11.49 -16.75 16.53
C PRO A 16 12.31 -15.66 15.82
N LYS A 17 13.47 -16.02 15.27
CA LYS A 17 14.30 -15.08 14.51
C LYS A 17 13.78 -14.82 13.11
N LEU A 18 13.12 -15.80 12.50
CA LEU A 18 12.45 -15.61 11.22
C LEU A 18 11.25 -14.67 11.40
N ARG A 19 10.46 -14.88 12.45
CA ARG A 19 9.34 -14.00 12.82
C ARG A 19 9.84 -12.57 13.08
N GLU A 20 10.92 -12.41 13.87
CA GLU A 20 11.54 -11.10 14.14
C GLU A 20 11.94 -10.37 12.83
N LEU A 21 12.42 -11.10 11.82
CA LEU A 21 12.73 -10.53 10.51
C LEU A 21 11.46 -10.11 9.75
N TRP A 22 10.41 -10.91 9.78
CA TRP A 22 9.14 -10.58 9.12
C TRP A 22 8.52 -9.31 9.72
N VAL A 23 8.42 -9.26 11.04
CA VAL A 23 7.92 -8.09 11.78
C VAL A 23 8.76 -6.85 11.49
N SER A 24 10.09 -6.98 11.46
CA SER A 24 10.97 -5.85 11.14
C SER A 24 10.72 -5.29 9.73
N PHE A 25 10.48 -6.15 8.73
CA PHE A 25 10.18 -5.70 7.37
C PHE A 25 8.82 -5.01 7.29
N TYR A 26 7.82 -5.57 7.94
CA TYR A 26 6.49 -4.96 8.05
C TYR A 26 6.57 -3.57 8.71
N GLU A 27 7.20 -3.47 9.89
CA GLU A 27 7.37 -2.20 10.61
C GLU A 27 8.08 -1.14 9.77
N GLU A 28 9.08 -1.51 8.97
CA GLU A 28 9.78 -0.58 8.08
C GLU A 28 8.87 -0.08 6.96
N MET A 29 8.08 -0.96 6.34
CA MET A 29 7.26 -0.60 5.18
C MET A 29 6.02 0.23 5.53
N ILE A 30 5.38 0.01 6.68
CA ILE A 30 4.22 0.81 7.12
C ILE A 30 4.59 2.28 7.40
N VAL A 31 5.85 2.58 7.69
CA VAL A 31 6.35 3.95 7.77
C VAL A 31 6.09 4.68 6.46
N HIS A 32 6.32 4.03 5.34
CA HIS A 32 6.24 4.63 4.02
C HIS A 32 4.83 4.55 3.42
N THR A 33 4.13 3.44 3.60
CA THR A 33 2.80 3.23 3.01
C THR A 33 1.69 3.88 3.83
N ARG A 34 1.75 3.79 5.17
CA ARG A 34 0.73 4.33 6.08
C ARG A 34 1.15 5.64 6.75
N GLY A 35 2.40 6.04 6.56
CA GLY A 35 2.95 7.25 7.17
C GLY A 35 3.04 7.15 8.70
N VAL A 36 3.32 5.96 9.22
CA VAL A 36 3.61 5.74 10.64
C VAL A 36 4.91 6.48 10.98
N MET A 37 4.97 7.08 12.18
CA MET A 37 6.16 7.80 12.60
C MET A 37 7.36 6.85 12.78
N PRO A 38 8.47 7.08 12.08
CA PRO A 38 9.66 6.21 12.19
C PRO A 38 10.50 6.55 13.42
N GLU A 39 9.98 6.26 14.61
CA GLU A 39 10.65 6.61 15.87
C GLU A 39 12.10 6.11 15.94
N LYS A 40 12.36 4.90 15.45
CA LYS A 40 13.70 4.31 15.42
C LYS A 40 14.70 5.16 14.63
N LEU A 41 14.27 5.83 13.54
CA LEU A 41 15.11 6.70 12.71
C LEU A 41 15.23 8.11 13.30
N LEU A 42 14.14 8.67 13.80
CA LEU A 42 14.08 10.05 14.28
C LEU A 42 14.69 10.21 15.67
N LYS A 43 14.56 9.20 16.56
CA LYS A 43 15.09 9.25 17.93
C LYS A 43 16.62 9.07 18.01
N ILE A 44 17.31 8.86 16.88
CA ILE A 44 18.78 8.85 16.85
C ILE A 44 19.28 10.25 17.12
N ALA A 45 19.78 10.50 18.33
CA ALA A 45 20.36 11.79 18.70
C ALA A 45 21.67 12.03 17.93
N ARG A 46 21.84 13.28 17.44
CA ARG A 46 23.10 13.72 16.83
C ARG A 46 24.10 14.03 17.93
N PRO A 47 25.42 14.02 17.65
CA PRO A 47 26.42 14.37 18.64
C PRO A 47 26.13 15.73 19.27
N ASN A 48 26.03 15.79 20.58
CA ASN A 48 25.75 16.99 21.37
C ASN A 48 24.38 17.67 21.05
N GLU A 49 23.42 16.91 20.52
CA GLU A 49 22.08 17.44 20.28
C GLU A 49 21.31 17.59 21.61
N PRO A 50 20.83 18.80 21.94
CA PRO A 50 19.94 19.00 23.07
C PRO A 50 18.62 18.25 22.89
N LYS A 51 18.04 17.77 24.00
CA LYS A 51 16.78 17.03 23.96
C LYS A 51 15.63 17.83 23.32
N GLU A 52 15.60 19.14 23.57
CA GLU A 52 14.60 20.06 23.04
C GLU A 52 14.64 20.11 21.51
N ILE A 53 15.83 20.02 20.91
CA ILE A 53 16.01 19.98 19.44
C ILE A 53 15.53 18.62 18.91
N LEU A 54 15.86 17.54 19.58
CA LEU A 54 15.39 16.20 19.22
C LEU A 54 13.86 16.13 19.27
N ASP A 55 13.24 16.57 20.35
CA ASP A 55 11.79 16.57 20.52
C ASP A 55 11.10 17.45 19.45
N TYR A 56 11.70 18.59 19.12
CA TYR A 56 11.19 19.45 18.05
C TYR A 56 11.25 18.75 16.68
N ARG A 57 12.38 18.12 16.30
CA ARG A 57 12.51 17.40 15.03
C ARG A 57 11.46 16.30 14.89
N ILE A 58 11.18 15.60 15.98
CA ILE A 58 10.15 14.58 16.01
C ILE A 58 8.77 15.20 15.80
N SER A 59 8.49 16.35 16.44
CA SER A 59 7.18 17.02 16.37
C SER A 59 6.84 17.58 14.98
N ILE A 60 7.85 17.93 14.18
CA ILE A 60 7.66 18.49 12.82
C ILE A 60 7.79 17.45 11.71
N PHE A 61 7.92 16.17 12.06
CA PHE A 61 8.06 15.11 11.08
C PHE A 61 6.94 15.13 10.04
N GLN A 62 7.31 15.10 8.78
CA GLN A 62 6.40 15.04 7.64
C GLN A 62 6.50 13.69 6.94
N LYS A 63 5.39 13.20 6.44
CA LYS A 63 5.27 11.90 5.74
C LYS A 63 5.75 11.98 4.28
N ILE A 64 6.96 12.53 4.07
CA ILE A 64 7.51 12.84 2.75
C ILE A 64 7.65 11.64 1.83
N THR A 65 7.71 10.43 2.39
CA THR A 65 7.89 9.18 1.65
C THR A 65 6.57 8.50 1.28
N GLN A 66 5.44 8.96 1.81
CA GLN A 66 4.15 8.31 1.59
C GLN A 66 3.60 8.56 0.18
N ASP A 67 3.58 9.79 -0.28
CA ASP A 67 2.99 10.14 -1.58
C ASP A 67 3.64 9.44 -2.77
N PRO A 68 4.99 9.34 -2.87
CA PRO A 68 5.61 8.64 -3.98
C PRO A 68 5.23 7.17 -4.07
N ILE A 69 5.24 6.43 -2.96
CA ILE A 69 4.90 5.01 -2.96
C ILE A 69 3.42 4.77 -3.26
N LEU A 70 2.51 5.60 -2.73
CA LEU A 70 1.08 5.50 -3.03
C LEU A 70 0.78 5.78 -4.51
N LYS A 71 1.48 6.74 -5.13
CA LYS A 71 1.39 6.98 -6.58
C LYS A 71 1.88 5.79 -7.38
N ALA A 72 2.97 5.15 -6.96
CA ALA A 72 3.51 3.96 -7.59
C ALA A 72 2.51 2.78 -7.50
N LEU A 73 1.95 2.54 -6.33
CA LEU A 73 0.94 1.51 -6.10
C LEU A 73 -0.31 1.75 -6.97
N ASN A 74 -0.82 2.97 -7.00
CA ASN A 74 -1.97 3.32 -7.83
C ASN A 74 -1.67 3.15 -9.33
N SER A 75 -0.49 3.57 -9.79
CA SER A 75 -0.07 3.35 -11.17
C SER A 75 0.00 1.86 -11.52
N THR A 76 0.58 1.04 -10.64
CA THR A 76 0.68 -0.41 -10.81
C THR A 76 -0.71 -1.06 -10.84
N TYR A 77 -1.59 -0.68 -9.91
CA TYR A 77 -2.98 -1.14 -9.90
C TYR A 77 -3.69 -0.88 -11.24
N HIS A 78 -3.62 0.35 -11.76
CA HIS A 78 -4.27 0.70 -13.02
C HIS A 78 -3.69 -0.08 -14.20
N LEU A 79 -2.37 -0.25 -14.26
CA LEU A 79 -1.71 -1.02 -15.31
C LEU A 79 -2.09 -2.50 -15.30
N VAL A 80 -2.14 -3.11 -14.11
CA VAL A 80 -2.53 -4.50 -13.96
C VAL A 80 -4.02 -4.69 -14.26
N LYS A 81 -4.89 -3.81 -13.75
CA LYS A 81 -6.34 -3.90 -13.95
C LYS A 81 -6.75 -3.73 -15.41
N GLN A 82 -6.06 -2.87 -16.15
CA GLN A 82 -6.34 -2.57 -17.55
C GLN A 82 -5.59 -3.47 -18.54
N SER A 83 -4.79 -4.41 -18.05
CA SER A 83 -4.07 -5.35 -18.91
C SER A 83 -5.01 -6.42 -19.50
N ASP A 84 -4.58 -7.05 -20.59
CA ASP A 84 -5.38 -8.06 -21.34
C ASP A 84 -5.41 -9.44 -20.69
N TYR A 85 -5.53 -9.51 -19.36
CA TYR A 85 -5.70 -10.80 -18.70
C TYR A 85 -7.10 -11.37 -18.94
N LYS A 86 -7.23 -12.71 -18.91
CA LYS A 86 -8.51 -13.39 -19.09
C LYS A 86 -8.75 -14.38 -17.97
N ILE A 87 -9.96 -14.37 -17.42
CA ILE A 87 -10.42 -15.35 -16.44
C ILE A 87 -11.18 -16.45 -17.17
N ILE A 88 -10.69 -17.68 -17.09
CA ILE A 88 -11.35 -18.89 -17.55
C ILE A 88 -11.86 -19.60 -16.30
N ALA A 89 -13.17 -19.73 -16.16
CA ALA A 89 -13.83 -20.36 -15.03
C ALA A 89 -15.19 -20.90 -15.46
N GLY A 90 -15.80 -21.76 -14.68
CA GLY A 90 -17.15 -22.23 -14.88
C GLY A 90 -18.20 -21.13 -14.68
N ASP A 91 -19.40 -21.41 -15.14
CA ASP A 91 -20.49 -20.41 -15.10
C ASP A 91 -20.91 -20.09 -13.65
N ILE A 92 -20.83 -21.06 -12.73
CA ILE A 92 -21.13 -20.86 -11.30
C ILE A 92 -20.15 -19.85 -10.69
N THR A 93 -18.87 -20.03 -10.94
CA THR A 93 -17.81 -19.15 -10.45
C THR A 93 -17.92 -17.75 -11.07
N LYS A 94 -18.18 -17.66 -12.39
CA LYS A 94 -18.38 -16.36 -13.08
C LYS A 94 -19.56 -15.57 -12.52
N GLU A 95 -20.71 -16.24 -12.33
CA GLU A 95 -21.88 -15.59 -11.74
C GLU A 95 -21.61 -15.11 -10.31
N TYR A 96 -20.91 -15.95 -9.51
CA TYR A 96 -20.55 -15.59 -8.15
C TYR A 96 -19.68 -14.33 -8.09
N ILE A 97 -18.57 -14.29 -8.85
CA ILE A 97 -17.65 -13.12 -8.83
C ILE A 97 -18.27 -11.86 -9.43
N ALA A 98 -19.24 -11.98 -10.34
CA ALA A 98 -19.95 -10.84 -10.91
C ALA A 98 -20.90 -10.19 -9.90
N THR A 99 -21.54 -10.98 -9.04
CA THR A 99 -22.57 -10.54 -8.09
C THR A 99 -22.02 -10.31 -6.69
N HIS A 100 -21.05 -11.13 -6.25
CA HIS A 100 -20.50 -11.06 -4.90
C HIS A 100 -19.52 -9.89 -4.75
N ARG A 101 -19.50 -9.33 -3.52
CA ARG A 101 -18.59 -8.26 -3.14
C ARG A 101 -17.87 -8.67 -1.86
N PHE A 102 -16.56 -8.55 -1.90
CA PHE A 102 -15.66 -8.96 -0.83
C PHE A 102 -15.38 -7.84 0.14
N ASP A 103 -15.32 -8.15 1.42
CA ASP A 103 -14.92 -7.19 2.44
C ASP A 103 -13.43 -6.88 2.31
N SER A 104 -13.08 -5.63 2.57
CA SER A 104 -11.70 -5.15 2.52
C SER A 104 -11.22 -4.78 3.92
N VAL A 105 -10.03 -5.24 4.28
CA VAL A 105 -9.36 -4.86 5.53
C VAL A 105 -9.04 -3.35 5.59
N VAL A 106 -8.91 -2.72 4.41
CA VAL A 106 -8.44 -1.32 4.28
C VAL A 106 -9.58 -0.35 3.94
N SER A 107 -10.73 -0.85 3.47
CA SER A 107 -11.85 -0.03 3.01
C SER A 107 -13.16 -0.50 3.62
N ILE A 108 -13.99 0.46 4.04
CA ILE A 108 -15.36 0.21 4.53
C ILE A 108 -16.27 -0.32 3.39
N ASN A 109 -15.90 -0.08 2.14
CA ASN A 109 -16.69 -0.47 0.99
C ASN A 109 -16.29 -1.87 0.50
N LYS A 110 -17.29 -2.70 0.24
CA LYS A 110 -17.12 -3.99 -0.41
C LYS A 110 -16.56 -3.82 -1.82
N GLN A 111 -15.62 -4.69 -2.20
CA GLN A 111 -14.87 -4.61 -3.46
C GLN A 111 -15.16 -5.80 -4.37
N THR A 112 -14.90 -5.65 -5.67
CA THR A 112 -14.81 -6.79 -6.57
C THR A 112 -13.58 -7.63 -6.22
N ILE A 113 -13.56 -8.91 -6.60
CA ILE A 113 -12.38 -9.78 -6.38
C ILE A 113 -11.12 -9.18 -7.01
N THR A 114 -11.24 -8.60 -8.19
CA THR A 114 -10.11 -7.99 -8.88
C THR A 114 -9.60 -6.74 -8.17
N ASP A 115 -10.48 -5.89 -7.64
CA ASP A 115 -10.07 -4.72 -6.86
C ASP A 115 -9.47 -5.12 -5.51
N LEU A 116 -10.00 -6.16 -4.87
CA LEU A 116 -9.42 -6.70 -3.65
C LEU A 116 -7.98 -7.18 -3.90
N ILE A 117 -7.75 -7.97 -4.95
CA ILE A 117 -6.43 -8.52 -5.25
C ILE A 117 -5.48 -7.42 -5.78
N PHE A 118 -5.91 -6.63 -6.77
CA PHE A 118 -4.99 -5.72 -7.48
C PHE A 118 -4.75 -4.41 -6.74
N LYS A 119 -5.61 -4.01 -5.81
CA LYS A 119 -5.46 -2.79 -5.04
C LYS A 119 -5.10 -3.07 -3.58
N THR A 120 -5.96 -3.83 -2.88
CA THR A 120 -5.79 -4.05 -1.44
C THR A 120 -4.62 -4.99 -1.17
N PHE A 121 -4.57 -6.15 -1.83
CA PHE A 121 -3.48 -7.11 -1.60
C PHE A 121 -2.16 -6.70 -2.27
N LEU A 122 -2.18 -5.86 -3.29
CA LEU A 122 -0.96 -5.19 -3.75
C LEU A 122 -0.34 -4.34 -2.64
N GLN A 123 -1.14 -3.50 -1.99
CA GLN A 123 -0.65 -2.67 -0.89
C GLN A 123 -0.17 -3.52 0.29
N LEU A 124 -0.95 -4.50 0.72
CA LEU A 124 -0.59 -5.41 1.81
C LEU A 124 0.66 -6.23 1.49
N GLY A 125 0.82 -6.71 0.25
CA GLY A 125 2.03 -7.44 -0.17
C GLY A 125 3.28 -6.57 -0.23
N VAL A 126 3.13 -5.26 -0.43
CA VAL A 126 4.24 -4.31 -0.29
C VAL A 126 4.56 -4.05 1.18
N GLU A 127 3.57 -3.99 2.05
CA GLU A 127 3.74 -3.81 3.49
C GLU A 127 4.30 -5.06 4.16
N ASP A 128 3.75 -6.23 3.81
CA ASP A 128 4.09 -7.53 4.39
C ASP A 128 4.19 -8.62 3.32
N ALA A 129 5.34 -8.73 2.69
CA ALA A 129 5.58 -9.73 1.66
C ALA A 129 5.54 -11.19 2.17
N ASN A 130 5.67 -11.40 3.47
CA ASN A 130 5.61 -12.71 4.14
C ASN A 130 4.24 -13.01 4.75
N GLY A 131 3.33 -12.05 4.74
CA GLY A 131 1.92 -12.27 5.03
C GLY A 131 1.25 -13.14 3.98
N LEU A 132 0.08 -13.62 4.27
CA LEU A 132 -0.63 -14.52 3.38
C LEU A 132 -2.10 -14.15 3.19
N ILE A 133 -2.67 -14.66 2.14
CA ILE A 133 -4.12 -14.68 1.94
C ILE A 133 -4.64 -16.09 2.21
N ILE A 134 -5.82 -16.14 2.81
CA ILE A 134 -6.57 -17.38 3.02
C ILE A 134 -7.96 -17.23 2.42
N ALA A 135 -8.52 -18.35 1.96
CA ALA A 135 -9.90 -18.42 1.53
C ALA A 135 -10.68 -19.29 2.50
N LEU A 136 -11.68 -18.72 3.16
CA LEU A 136 -12.50 -19.39 4.15
C LEU A 136 -13.96 -19.41 3.71
N PRO A 137 -14.71 -20.51 3.93
CA PRO A 137 -16.14 -20.52 3.73
C PRO A 137 -16.83 -19.70 4.82
N ILE A 138 -17.79 -18.86 4.42
CA ILE A 138 -18.63 -18.13 5.36
C ILE A 138 -20.07 -18.56 5.12
N ASN A 139 -20.79 -18.85 6.20
CA ASN A 139 -22.22 -19.05 6.10
C ASN A 139 -22.90 -17.68 6.22
N THR A 140 -23.61 -17.24 5.20
CA THR A 140 -24.30 -15.93 5.17
C THR A 140 -25.63 -15.92 5.90
N TYR A 141 -26.11 -17.05 6.36
CA TYR A 141 -27.38 -17.14 7.08
C TYR A 141 -27.16 -17.06 8.59
N ASP A 142 -27.37 -15.89 9.09
CA ASP A 142 -27.74 -15.50 10.45
C ASP A 142 -26.70 -14.65 11.21
N SER A 143 -27.14 -13.44 11.54
CA SER A 143 -26.49 -12.54 12.51
C SER A 143 -26.51 -13.09 13.95
N ASN A 144 -27.14 -14.24 14.16
CA ASN A 144 -27.10 -15.05 15.37
C ASN A 144 -26.39 -16.35 15.01
N LEU A 145 -25.06 -16.33 14.96
CA LEU A 145 -24.23 -17.51 14.76
C LEU A 145 -24.73 -18.66 15.63
N PRO A 146 -25.19 -19.78 15.05
CA PRO A 146 -25.40 -20.98 15.84
C PRO A 146 -24.06 -21.40 16.45
N PRO A 147 -24.07 -22.07 17.62
CA PRO A 147 -22.84 -22.56 18.22
C PRO A 147 -22.07 -23.42 17.24
N LEU A 148 -20.74 -23.38 17.34
CA LEU A 148 -19.76 -24.06 16.45
C LEU A 148 -20.09 -25.52 16.09
N GLU A 149 -20.89 -26.21 16.89
CA GLU A 149 -21.35 -27.59 16.66
C GLU A 149 -22.27 -27.76 15.44
N ALA A 150 -22.85 -26.69 14.90
CA ALA A 150 -23.78 -26.75 13.77
C ALA A 150 -23.12 -26.67 12.39
N TYR A 151 -21.84 -26.41 12.30
CA TYR A 151 -21.11 -26.19 11.02
C TYR A 151 -20.60 -27.48 10.35
N GLY A 152 -20.87 -28.66 10.89
CA GLY A 152 -20.29 -29.94 10.46
C GLY A 152 -20.91 -30.63 9.22
N GLN A 153 -21.86 -29.99 8.51
CA GLN A 153 -22.45 -30.59 7.30
C GLN A 153 -22.54 -29.54 6.20
N PRO A 154 -22.11 -29.80 4.96
CA PRO A 154 -22.44 -28.95 3.84
C PRO A 154 -23.95 -28.95 3.67
N THR A 155 -24.60 -27.89 4.12
CA THR A 155 -25.99 -27.63 3.74
C THR A 155 -26.00 -27.40 2.24
N THR A 156 -27.07 -27.78 1.56
CA THR A 156 -27.31 -27.53 0.12
C THR A 156 -27.48 -26.01 -0.15
N GLU A 157 -27.21 -25.17 0.83
CA GLU A 157 -27.27 -23.73 0.75
C GLU A 157 -25.92 -23.17 0.26
N ARG A 158 -26.01 -22.14 -0.54
CA ARG A 158 -24.87 -21.47 -1.20
C ARG A 158 -23.85 -21.02 -0.15
N VAL A 159 -22.63 -21.53 -0.23
CA VAL A 159 -21.52 -21.15 0.64
C VAL A 159 -20.93 -19.86 0.11
N ASP A 160 -20.86 -18.82 0.95
CA ASP A 160 -20.07 -17.63 0.64
C ASP A 160 -18.60 -17.84 1.01
N VAL A 161 -17.71 -17.16 0.30
CA VAL A 161 -16.27 -17.28 0.51
C VAL A 161 -15.67 -15.93 0.91
N ALA A 162 -14.97 -15.89 2.04
CA ALA A 162 -14.16 -14.78 2.44
C ALA A 162 -12.73 -14.99 1.97
N ILE A 163 -12.14 -13.95 1.39
CA ILE A 163 -10.71 -13.87 1.15
C ILE A 163 -10.12 -12.92 2.18
N GLN A 164 -9.31 -13.44 3.08
CA GLN A 164 -8.76 -12.70 4.21
C GLN A 164 -7.25 -12.60 4.13
N TYR A 165 -6.70 -11.55 4.69
CA TYR A 165 -5.29 -11.36 4.89
C TYR A 165 -4.91 -11.76 6.31
N ILE A 166 -3.81 -12.49 6.44
CA ILE A 166 -3.17 -12.84 7.70
C ILE A 166 -1.80 -12.20 7.73
N ASN A 167 -1.54 -11.43 8.77
CA ASN A 167 -0.25 -10.79 8.99
C ASN A 167 0.81 -11.86 9.27
N SER A 168 2.03 -11.63 8.80
CA SER A 168 3.16 -12.53 9.06
C SER A 168 3.46 -12.73 10.56
N ASP A 169 3.08 -11.78 11.42
CA ASP A 169 3.20 -11.89 12.87
C ASP A 169 2.20 -12.87 13.50
N GLU A 170 1.02 -13.01 12.87
CA GLU A 170 -0.05 -13.91 13.34
C GLU A 170 0.20 -15.39 12.96
N ILE A 171 1.19 -15.67 12.08
CA ILE A 171 1.48 -17.02 11.60
C ILE A 171 2.31 -17.77 12.64
N GLU A 172 1.75 -18.84 13.21
CA GLU A 172 2.43 -19.71 14.15
C GLU A 172 3.24 -20.81 13.48
N TYR A 173 2.65 -21.44 12.47
CA TYR A 173 3.31 -22.48 11.69
C TYR A 173 2.77 -22.54 10.26
N ILE A 174 3.62 -22.82 9.31
CA ILE A 174 3.28 -22.92 7.90
C ILE A 174 4.15 -23.95 7.17
N ASP A 175 3.52 -24.87 6.46
CA ASP A 175 4.14 -25.76 5.48
C ASP A 175 3.13 -26.16 4.40
N ASP A 176 3.54 -27.00 3.45
CA ASP A 176 2.69 -27.42 2.30
C ASP A 176 1.41 -28.18 2.72
N LYS A 177 1.28 -28.61 3.96
CA LYS A 177 0.20 -29.48 4.45
C LYS A 177 -0.69 -28.81 5.47
N ILE A 178 -0.21 -27.76 6.12
CA ILE A 178 -0.91 -27.17 7.24
C ILE A 178 -0.50 -25.70 7.42
N LEU A 179 -1.47 -24.90 7.78
CA LEU A 179 -1.30 -23.53 8.25
C LEU A 179 -1.88 -23.42 9.66
N ILE A 180 -1.14 -22.82 10.59
CA ILE A 180 -1.60 -22.45 11.93
C ILE A 180 -1.36 -20.97 12.10
N TYR A 181 -2.41 -20.24 12.47
CA TYR A 181 -2.32 -18.81 12.73
C TYR A 181 -3.23 -18.41 13.89
N GLU A 182 -2.86 -17.33 14.54
CA GLU A 182 -3.67 -16.70 15.58
C GLU A 182 -4.86 -15.98 14.94
N SER A 183 -6.08 -16.38 15.31
CA SER A 183 -7.31 -15.85 14.71
C SER A 183 -8.13 -14.98 15.66
N GLY A 184 -7.70 -14.81 16.89
CA GLY A 184 -8.34 -13.97 17.88
C GLY A 184 -7.94 -14.32 19.31
N GLU A 185 -8.51 -13.62 20.25
CA GLU A 185 -8.24 -13.75 21.68
C GLU A 185 -9.54 -13.97 22.46
N VAL A 186 -9.45 -14.69 23.57
CA VAL A 186 -10.59 -14.89 24.46
C VAL A 186 -10.15 -14.86 25.91
N MET A 187 -10.98 -14.27 26.78
CA MET A 187 -10.74 -14.26 28.21
C MET A 187 -11.24 -15.54 28.87
N VAL A 188 -10.37 -16.23 29.59
CA VAL A 188 -10.68 -17.42 30.39
C VAL A 188 -10.41 -17.09 31.86
N GLY A 189 -11.45 -16.68 32.58
CA GLY A 189 -11.31 -16.04 33.90
C GLY A 189 -10.65 -14.67 33.74
N ASP A 190 -9.51 -14.48 34.39
CA ASP A 190 -8.70 -13.25 34.33
C ASP A 190 -7.48 -13.38 33.40
N VAL A 191 -7.38 -14.47 32.65
CA VAL A 191 -6.25 -14.76 31.75
C VAL A 191 -6.72 -14.66 30.32
N GLU A 192 -6.03 -13.87 29.51
CA GLU A 192 -6.18 -13.77 28.07
C GLU A 192 -5.51 -14.94 27.39
N GLY A 193 -6.17 -15.51 26.38
CA GLY A 193 -5.63 -16.64 25.63
C GLY A 193 -5.97 -16.58 24.15
N ASP A 194 -5.01 -16.94 23.34
CA ASP A 194 -5.08 -16.86 21.89
C ASP A 194 -5.93 -18.01 21.32
N ILE A 195 -6.72 -17.70 20.31
CA ILE A 195 -7.47 -18.68 19.52
C ILE A 195 -6.67 -18.96 18.25
N TYR A 196 -6.39 -20.25 18.00
CA TYR A 196 -5.66 -20.65 16.80
C TYR A 196 -6.58 -21.31 15.79
N THR A 197 -6.52 -20.85 14.54
CA THR A 197 -7.13 -21.54 13.41
C THR A 197 -6.09 -22.39 12.71
N ILE A 198 -6.45 -23.64 12.43
CA ILE A 198 -5.59 -24.64 11.81
C ILE A 198 -6.26 -25.09 10.54
N ILE A 199 -5.60 -24.90 9.40
CA ILE A 199 -6.11 -25.25 8.08
C ILE A 199 -5.24 -26.34 7.48
N THR A 200 -5.87 -27.41 7.04
CA THR A 200 -5.21 -28.52 6.34
C THR A 200 -5.67 -28.58 4.88
N ASP A 201 -5.31 -29.61 4.16
CA ASP A 201 -5.77 -29.86 2.78
C ASP A 201 -7.25 -30.28 2.69
N THR A 202 -7.85 -30.68 3.81
CA THR A 202 -9.24 -31.17 3.87
C THR A 202 -10.10 -30.44 4.89
N ASP A 203 -9.51 -29.96 5.98
CA ASP A 203 -10.23 -29.56 7.18
C ASP A 203 -9.77 -28.21 7.73
N ILE A 204 -10.69 -27.52 8.38
CA ILE A 204 -10.39 -26.33 9.20
C ILE A 204 -10.75 -26.67 10.65
N TRP A 205 -9.80 -26.49 11.54
CA TRP A 205 -9.92 -26.73 12.98
C TRP A 205 -9.73 -25.42 13.74
N ILE A 206 -10.36 -25.31 14.91
CA ILE A 206 -10.17 -24.20 15.85
C ILE A 206 -9.67 -24.78 17.17
N ASN A 207 -8.60 -24.20 17.68
CA ASN A 207 -8.03 -24.52 18.98
C ASN A 207 -8.27 -23.35 19.93
N THR A 208 -9.22 -23.53 20.86
CA THR A 208 -9.71 -22.44 21.74
C THR A 208 -9.33 -22.74 23.17
N PRO A 209 -8.84 -21.77 23.97
CA PRO A 209 -8.67 -21.93 25.40
C PRO A 209 -10.03 -21.93 26.10
N VAL A 210 -10.33 -23.02 26.85
CA VAL A 210 -11.66 -23.25 27.45
C VAL A 210 -11.65 -23.12 28.96
N ARG A 211 -10.52 -23.37 29.63
CA ARG A 211 -10.41 -23.32 31.08
C ARG A 211 -8.97 -23.13 31.54
N LEU A 212 -8.80 -22.77 32.80
CA LEU A 212 -7.52 -22.81 33.49
C LEU A 212 -7.33 -24.15 34.22
N ASP A 213 -6.12 -24.67 34.20
CA ASP A 213 -5.73 -25.83 35.01
C ASP A 213 -5.45 -25.41 36.48
N LYS A 214 -4.99 -26.37 37.28
CA LYS A 214 -4.65 -26.13 38.70
C LYS A 214 -3.47 -25.18 38.90
N ASP A 215 -2.63 -25.02 37.89
CA ASP A 215 -1.46 -24.15 37.86
C ASP A 215 -1.71 -22.80 37.17
N ASN A 216 -2.98 -22.45 36.93
CA ASN A 216 -3.42 -21.27 36.19
C ASN A 216 -2.90 -21.23 34.72
N LYS A 217 -2.66 -22.40 34.11
CA LYS A 217 -2.33 -22.49 32.70
C LYS A 217 -3.57 -22.73 31.86
N LEU A 218 -3.61 -22.12 30.68
CA LEU A 218 -4.68 -22.30 29.72
C LEU A 218 -4.73 -23.75 29.19
N VAL A 219 -5.91 -24.31 29.20
CA VAL A 219 -6.21 -25.63 28.63
C VAL A 219 -7.01 -25.39 27.36
N TYR A 220 -6.49 -25.89 26.25
CA TYR A 220 -7.06 -25.72 24.93
C TYR A 220 -7.90 -26.91 24.53
N GLU A 221 -8.96 -26.67 23.77
CA GLU A 221 -9.79 -27.66 23.14
C GLU A 221 -9.78 -27.48 21.63
N LEU A 222 -9.44 -28.56 20.92
CA LEU A 222 -9.38 -28.60 19.47
C LEU A 222 -10.72 -29.10 18.92
N SER A 223 -11.40 -28.30 18.13
CA SER A 223 -12.68 -28.63 17.50
C SER A 223 -12.60 -28.53 15.97
N LEU A 224 -13.23 -29.47 15.27
CA LEU A 224 -13.39 -29.40 13.82
C LEU A 224 -14.45 -28.33 13.51
N TRP A 225 -14.07 -27.34 12.73
CA TRP A 225 -14.98 -26.27 12.31
C TRP A 225 -15.64 -26.59 10.96
N TYR A 226 -14.84 -26.95 9.96
CA TYR A 226 -15.34 -27.19 8.61
C TYR A 226 -14.50 -28.22 7.86
N ASN A 227 -15.17 -29.06 7.06
CA ASN A 227 -14.50 -29.99 6.15
C ASN A 227 -14.68 -29.48 4.72
N HIS A 228 -13.60 -28.94 4.12
CA HIS A 228 -13.67 -28.29 2.81
C HIS A 228 -13.28 -29.21 1.65
N ASN A 229 -12.52 -30.25 1.88
CA ASN A 229 -12.10 -31.23 0.86
C ASN A 229 -11.51 -30.64 -0.43
N LEU A 230 -10.83 -29.50 -0.35
CA LEU A 230 -10.20 -28.86 -1.52
C LEU A 230 -9.02 -29.65 -2.08
N GLY A 231 -8.41 -30.53 -1.27
CA GLY A 231 -7.23 -31.29 -1.64
C GLY A 231 -5.92 -30.47 -1.61
N PHE A 232 -5.98 -29.24 -1.14
CA PHE A 232 -4.83 -28.36 -0.87
C PHE A 232 -5.17 -27.40 0.26
N VAL A 233 -4.16 -26.88 0.95
CA VAL A 233 -4.36 -25.90 2.01
C VAL A 233 -4.71 -24.55 1.38
N PRO A 234 -5.88 -23.94 1.69
CA PRO A 234 -6.38 -22.74 1.01
C PRO A 234 -5.68 -21.46 1.49
N TYR A 235 -4.35 -21.43 1.42
CA TYR A 235 -3.55 -20.23 1.65
C TYR A 235 -2.55 -19.99 0.53
N ARG A 236 -2.15 -18.73 0.38
CA ARG A 236 -1.03 -18.32 -0.47
C ARG A 236 -0.32 -17.11 0.12
N LEU A 237 1.02 -17.14 0.12
CA LEU A 237 1.83 -15.99 0.50
C LEU A 237 1.57 -14.82 -0.46
N LEU A 238 1.49 -13.60 0.08
CA LEU A 238 1.39 -12.39 -0.74
C LEU A 238 2.59 -12.27 -1.68
N GLY A 239 3.77 -12.68 -1.17
CA GLY A 239 4.97 -12.79 -1.97
C GLY A 239 5.63 -11.44 -2.27
N GLY A 240 6.85 -11.53 -2.75
CA GLY A 240 7.71 -10.41 -3.08
C GLY A 240 8.93 -10.91 -3.82
N LEU A 241 10.05 -10.23 -3.64
CA LEU A 241 11.35 -10.66 -4.12
C LEU A 241 11.91 -11.71 -3.17
N GLU A 242 12.13 -12.93 -3.67
CA GLU A 242 12.77 -13.97 -2.87
C GLU A 242 14.17 -13.54 -2.45
N THR A 243 14.47 -13.60 -1.17
CA THR A 243 15.76 -13.21 -0.61
C THR A 243 16.25 -14.20 0.44
N ILE A 244 17.56 -14.24 0.65
CA ILE A 244 18.18 -15.06 1.68
C ILE A 244 18.87 -14.14 2.68
N ARG A 245 18.36 -14.11 3.90
CA ARG A 245 18.99 -13.39 5.02
C ARG A 245 19.84 -14.33 5.84
N THR A 246 21.10 -13.98 6.04
CA THR A 246 22.05 -14.76 6.79
C THR A 246 22.37 -14.08 8.12
N ILE A 247 22.03 -14.73 9.23
CA ILE A 247 22.29 -14.23 10.57
C ILE A 247 23.46 -15.01 11.18
N LYS A 248 24.46 -14.28 11.66
CA LYS A 248 25.61 -14.83 12.40
C LYS A 248 25.36 -14.70 13.90
N LYS A 249 25.39 -15.82 14.64
CA LYS A 249 25.36 -15.83 16.10
C LYS A 249 26.63 -16.55 16.60
N GLY A 250 27.65 -15.78 16.97
CA GLY A 250 28.97 -16.32 17.31
C GLY A 250 29.61 -17.03 16.08
N ARG A 251 29.95 -18.33 16.26
CA ARG A 251 30.50 -19.16 15.17
C ARG A 251 29.44 -19.83 14.29
N LYS A 252 28.16 -19.76 14.66
CA LYS A 252 27.08 -20.38 13.88
C LYS A 252 26.48 -19.36 12.94
N THR A 253 26.22 -19.79 11.71
CA THR A 253 25.55 -19.00 10.67
C THR A 253 24.29 -19.75 10.28
N LYS A 254 23.13 -19.09 10.29
CA LYS A 254 21.86 -19.64 9.80
C LYS A 254 21.32 -18.72 8.72
N SER A 255 20.93 -19.31 7.60
CA SER A 255 20.32 -18.58 6.48
C SER A 255 18.81 -18.86 6.48
N TYR A 256 18.04 -17.81 6.30
CA TYR A 256 16.59 -17.85 6.22
C TYR A 256 16.17 -17.42 4.82
N LYS A 257 15.31 -18.19 4.19
CA LYS A 257 14.63 -17.85 2.95
C LYS A 257 13.34 -17.10 3.31
N LEU A 258 13.14 -15.95 2.73
CA LEU A 258 11.98 -15.10 2.99
C LEU A 258 11.71 -14.20 1.77
N PHE A 259 10.59 -13.51 1.77
CA PHE A 259 10.27 -12.51 0.77
C PHE A 259 10.58 -11.11 1.29
N ASP A 260 11.21 -10.31 0.45
CA ASP A 260 11.38 -8.89 0.65
C ASP A 260 10.38 -8.14 -0.25
N THR A 261 10.00 -6.93 0.12
CA THR A 261 9.09 -6.12 -0.69
C THR A 261 9.65 -5.88 -2.09
N TYR A 262 8.79 -5.72 -3.08
CA TYR A 262 9.20 -5.27 -4.42
C TYR A 262 9.88 -3.90 -4.40
N PHE A 263 9.65 -3.10 -3.37
CA PHE A 263 10.16 -1.75 -3.18
C PHE A 263 11.36 -1.67 -2.22
N THR A 264 12.20 -2.72 -2.14
CA THR A 264 13.38 -2.76 -1.25
C THR A 264 14.34 -1.59 -1.48
N ALA A 265 14.61 -1.26 -2.74
CA ALA A 265 15.46 -0.12 -3.08
C ALA A 265 14.84 1.20 -2.61
N TYR A 266 13.51 1.35 -2.77
CA TYR A 266 12.77 2.49 -2.27
C TYR A 266 12.88 2.63 -0.76
N ASN A 267 12.63 1.57 0.01
CA ASN A 267 12.74 1.57 1.47
C ASN A 267 14.08 2.12 1.94
N SER A 268 15.17 1.62 1.34
CA SER A 268 16.53 2.06 1.68
C SER A 268 16.75 3.57 1.45
N TRP A 269 16.30 4.11 0.32
CA TRP A 269 16.45 5.54 0.01
C TRP A 269 15.46 6.40 0.78
N ALA A 270 14.23 5.91 1.01
CA ALA A 270 13.21 6.58 1.80
C ALA A 270 13.65 6.78 3.26
N ASN A 271 14.26 5.77 3.88
CA ASN A 271 14.84 5.89 5.22
C ASN A 271 15.95 6.95 5.28
N LYS A 272 16.80 7.02 4.24
CA LYS A 272 17.81 8.08 4.14
C LYS A 272 17.18 9.46 3.92
N ALA A 273 16.15 9.56 3.09
CA ALA A 273 15.43 10.81 2.84
C ALA A 273 14.79 11.35 4.12
N ILE A 274 14.18 10.49 4.94
CA ILE A 274 13.63 10.87 6.25
C ILE A 274 14.74 11.41 7.16
N THR A 275 15.86 10.70 7.25
CA THR A 275 16.98 11.10 8.11
C THR A 275 17.57 12.42 7.66
N THR A 276 17.83 12.60 6.36
CA THR A 276 18.40 13.84 5.81
C THR A 276 17.42 15.01 5.88
N SER A 277 16.11 14.78 5.73
CA SER A 277 15.08 15.80 5.95
C SER A 277 15.11 16.29 7.39
N SER A 278 15.17 15.37 8.34
CA SER A 278 15.26 15.70 9.76
C SER A 278 16.56 16.45 10.11
N ASP A 279 17.68 16.12 9.45
CA ASP A 279 18.94 16.86 9.60
C ASP A 279 18.83 18.26 8.99
N PHE A 280 18.24 18.38 7.83
CA PHE A 280 18.00 19.66 7.18
C PHE A 280 17.12 20.58 8.04
N ASP A 281 16.05 20.04 8.62
CA ASP A 281 15.17 20.81 9.51
C ASP A 281 15.93 21.31 10.77
N ALA A 282 16.77 20.46 11.37
CA ALA A 282 17.61 20.86 12.51
C ALA A 282 18.60 21.98 12.14
N VAL A 283 19.26 21.83 10.97
CA VAL A 283 20.22 22.84 10.47
C VAL A 283 19.50 24.14 10.09
N ARG A 284 18.36 24.04 9.41
CA ARG A 284 17.51 25.17 9.04
C ARG A 284 17.09 25.95 10.28
N MET A 285 16.59 25.24 11.30
CA MET A 285 16.14 25.86 12.53
C MET A 285 17.27 26.58 13.24
N ARG A 286 18.46 25.98 13.30
CA ARG A 286 19.61 26.54 13.98
C ARG A 286 20.24 27.72 13.24
N PHE A 287 20.25 27.73 11.91
CA PHE A 287 21.04 28.65 11.11
C PHE A 287 20.21 29.55 10.17
N SER A 288 18.89 29.47 10.17
CA SER A 288 18.05 30.38 9.35
C SER A 288 17.97 31.78 9.94
N PHE A 289 18.36 31.97 11.20
CA PHE A 289 18.31 33.27 11.88
C PHE A 289 19.71 33.70 12.26
N PRO A 290 20.00 35.03 12.23
CA PRO A 290 21.26 35.56 12.69
C PRO A 290 21.46 35.21 14.17
N ILE A 291 22.67 34.76 14.51
CA ILE A 291 23.03 34.50 15.90
C ILE A 291 23.32 35.83 16.55
N GLU A 292 22.49 36.21 17.50
CA GLU A 292 22.68 37.41 18.29
C GLU A 292 23.62 37.12 19.45
N GLU A 293 24.67 37.94 19.55
CA GLU A 293 25.57 37.89 20.69
C GLU A 293 25.32 39.14 21.54
N ARG A 294 24.95 38.93 22.80
CA ARG A 294 24.77 40.00 23.78
C ARG A 294 25.75 39.84 24.93
N LEU A 295 26.11 40.96 25.54
CA LEU A 295 26.82 40.93 26.82
C LEU A 295 25.85 40.37 27.88
N SER A 296 26.29 39.31 28.60
CA SER A 296 25.48 38.69 29.63
C SER A 296 25.39 39.57 30.84
N THR A 297 24.18 39.74 31.33
CA THR A 297 23.96 40.08 32.72
C THR A 297 23.90 38.82 33.54
N GLU A 298 24.49 38.83 34.72
CA GLU A 298 24.36 37.76 35.69
C GLU A 298 22.88 37.42 35.93
N CYS A 299 22.56 36.17 36.14
CA CYS A 299 21.21 35.79 36.51
C CYS A 299 20.77 36.54 37.78
N VAL A 300 19.77 37.36 37.69
CA VAL A 300 19.28 38.21 38.80
C VAL A 300 18.83 37.32 39.98
N ALA A 301 18.23 36.16 39.71
CA ALA A 301 17.71 35.26 40.74
C ALA A 301 18.80 34.62 41.59
N CYS A 302 19.95 34.26 41.00
CA CYS A 302 21.06 33.64 41.74
C CYS A 302 22.32 34.56 41.83
N ARG A 303 22.25 35.78 41.27
CA ARG A 303 23.35 36.73 41.20
C ARG A 303 24.63 36.10 40.61
N GLY A 304 24.49 35.39 39.52
CA GLY A 304 25.59 34.73 38.82
C GLY A 304 26.09 33.42 39.44
N LYS A 305 25.62 33.04 40.60
CA LYS A 305 26.13 31.86 41.34
C LYS A 305 25.64 30.51 40.78
N GLY A 306 24.62 30.49 39.93
CA GLY A 306 24.00 29.28 39.42
C GLY A 306 23.19 28.49 40.45
N GLN A 307 23.27 28.87 41.69
CA GLN A 307 22.64 28.17 42.81
C GLN A 307 21.82 29.12 43.66
N VAL A 308 20.72 28.66 44.20
CA VAL A 308 19.86 29.41 45.12
C VAL A 308 19.58 28.61 46.37
N MET A 309 19.33 29.26 47.47
CA MET A 309 18.88 28.60 48.67
C MET A 309 17.45 28.12 48.49
N LEU A 310 17.22 26.83 48.75
CA LEU A 310 15.90 26.16 48.67
C LEU A 310 15.10 26.21 49.97
N GLY A 311 15.66 26.74 51.03
CA GLY A 311 15.04 26.87 52.35
C GLY A 311 16.07 26.90 53.48
N ASP A 312 15.61 27.17 54.69
CA ASP A 312 16.45 27.14 55.89
C ASP A 312 16.89 25.72 56.24
N CYS A 313 18.14 25.57 56.64
CA CYS A 313 18.66 24.30 57.15
C CYS A 313 17.95 23.97 58.45
N MET A 314 17.10 22.96 58.44
CA MET A 314 16.35 22.49 59.61
C MET A 314 17.16 21.54 60.49
N ASP A 315 18.37 21.16 60.09
CA ASP A 315 19.17 20.17 60.82
C ASP A 315 20.16 20.85 61.81
N ASN A 316 19.83 20.84 63.07
CA ASN A 316 20.64 21.43 64.15
C ASN A 316 22.03 20.75 64.35
N LYS A 317 22.36 19.73 63.57
CA LYS A 317 23.65 19.04 63.57
C LYS A 317 24.57 19.43 62.42
N CYS A 318 24.15 20.35 61.60
CA CYS A 318 24.92 20.78 60.45
C CYS A 318 26.03 21.72 60.85
N ASN A 319 27.29 21.29 60.75
CA ASN A 319 28.48 22.09 61.05
C ASN A 319 28.86 23.11 59.93
N HIS A 320 27.97 23.42 59.07
CA HIS A 320 28.23 24.32 57.95
C HIS A 320 27.78 25.73 58.31
N GLU A 321 28.48 26.74 57.75
CA GLU A 321 28.05 28.12 57.89
C GLU A 321 26.57 28.22 57.51
N ARG A 322 25.79 28.94 58.33
CA ARG A 322 24.35 29.11 58.14
C ARG A 322 24.00 29.44 56.68
N GLY A 323 23.33 28.54 56.01
CA GLY A 323 22.80 28.77 54.68
C GLY A 323 23.34 27.87 53.56
N MET A 324 24.34 26.99 53.84
CA MET A 324 24.92 26.15 52.77
C MET A 324 24.37 24.75 52.63
N CYS A 325 23.47 24.31 53.47
CA CYS A 325 22.98 22.91 53.48
C CYS A 325 21.85 22.62 52.49
N ASN A 326 21.16 23.64 52.02
CA ASN A 326 20.00 23.49 51.13
C ASN A 326 20.15 24.35 49.89
N VAL A 327 21.26 24.12 49.17
CA VAL A 327 21.55 24.85 47.94
C VAL A 327 21.18 23.97 46.74
N GLY A 328 20.31 24.44 45.88
CA GLY A 328 19.96 23.75 44.66
C GLY A 328 20.23 24.63 43.42
N PRO A 329 20.20 24.02 42.25
CA PRO A 329 20.38 24.76 41.02
C PRO A 329 19.28 25.81 40.87
N CYS A 330 19.66 27.04 40.48
CA CYS A 330 18.75 28.12 40.25
C CYS A 330 17.76 27.75 39.10
N SER A 331 16.48 27.77 39.39
CA SER A 331 15.43 27.43 38.39
C SER A 331 15.39 28.42 37.21
N ALA A 332 15.79 29.68 37.42
CA ALA A 332 15.79 30.70 36.37
C ALA A 332 16.95 30.57 35.37
N CYS A 333 18.09 30.02 35.78
CA CYS A 333 19.25 29.83 34.92
C CYS A 333 19.69 28.34 34.83
N HIS A 334 18.91 27.46 35.39
CA HIS A 334 19.18 26.00 35.43
C HIS A 334 20.60 25.69 35.93
N GLY A 335 21.07 26.41 36.92
CA GLY A 335 22.37 26.19 37.54
C GLY A 335 23.57 26.85 36.84
N ARG A 336 23.36 27.54 35.73
CA ARG A 336 24.44 28.12 34.89
C ARG A 336 24.94 29.49 35.33
N GLY A 337 24.26 30.16 36.26
CA GLY A 337 24.56 31.55 36.65
C GLY A 337 24.22 32.61 35.60
N ILE A 338 23.96 32.20 34.39
CA ILE A 338 23.62 33.01 33.22
C ILE A 338 22.33 32.40 32.66
N VAL A 339 21.40 33.17 32.19
CA VAL A 339 20.18 32.69 31.53
C VAL A 339 20.46 32.49 30.04
N PRO A 340 20.72 31.27 29.56
CA PRO A 340 20.78 31.02 28.12
C PRO A 340 19.38 30.84 27.59
N ASP A 341 19.03 31.52 26.57
CA ASP A 341 17.84 31.26 25.78
C ASP A 341 18.21 30.24 24.69
N LEU A 342 17.64 29.04 24.76
CA LEU A 342 17.95 27.92 23.85
C LEU A 342 17.01 27.88 22.64
N SER A 343 16.29 28.94 22.36
CA SER A 343 15.44 29.01 21.17
C SER A 343 16.28 29.20 19.88
N PRO A 344 15.74 28.95 18.67
CA PRO A 344 16.39 29.36 17.42
C PRO A 344 16.72 30.85 17.37
N TYR A 345 16.08 31.61 18.24
CA TYR A 345 16.32 33.05 18.50
C TYR A 345 17.27 33.25 19.67
N SER A 346 18.04 32.19 20.05
CA SER A 346 18.88 32.27 21.22
C SER A 346 20.05 33.22 21.02
N VAL A 347 20.36 33.91 22.10
CA VAL A 347 21.39 34.92 22.18
C VAL A 347 22.63 34.32 22.81
N ILE A 348 23.81 34.42 22.18
CA ILE A 348 25.08 34.09 22.81
C ILE A 348 25.38 35.20 23.81
N VAL A 349 25.45 34.82 25.06
CA VAL A 349 25.65 35.78 26.15
C VAL A 349 27.09 35.69 26.61
N ARG A 350 27.85 36.82 26.49
CA ARG A 350 29.20 36.94 27.03
C ARG A 350 29.18 37.66 28.36
N PRO A 351 29.99 37.25 29.34
CA PRO A 351 30.14 38.00 30.57
C PRO A 351 30.72 39.39 30.26
N ALA A 352 30.12 40.43 30.83
CA ALA A 352 30.69 41.75 30.76
C ALA A 352 32.07 41.75 31.44
N PRO A 353 33.09 42.35 30.84
CA PRO A 353 34.39 42.44 31.48
C PRO A 353 34.23 43.16 32.84
N SER A 354 34.65 42.51 33.90
CA SER A 354 34.61 43.10 35.24
C SER A 354 35.50 44.36 35.26
N SER A 355 34.95 45.47 35.69
CA SER A 355 35.62 46.79 35.74
C SER A 355 36.79 46.86 36.74
N LEU A 356 37.31 45.72 37.21
CA LEU A 356 38.35 45.66 38.25
C LEU A 356 39.79 45.86 37.75
N ASP A 357 40.02 45.80 36.43
CA ASP A 357 41.40 45.86 35.91
C ASP A 357 41.73 47.14 35.11
N GLY A 358 41.06 48.25 35.32
CA GLY A 358 41.50 49.55 34.80
C GLY A 358 41.77 49.65 33.29
N GLN A 359 41.46 48.57 32.54
CA GLN A 359 41.53 48.58 31.08
C GLN A 359 40.25 49.20 30.51
N THR A 360 40.44 50.24 29.72
CA THR A 360 39.42 50.92 28.94
C THR A 360 38.43 49.87 28.36
N ALA A 361 37.14 50.09 28.63
CA ALA A 361 36.06 49.34 28.02
C ALA A 361 36.34 49.23 26.51
N ASN A 362 36.61 48.02 26.05
CA ASN A 362 36.70 47.79 24.62
C ASN A 362 35.41 48.31 24.00
N ASP A 363 35.50 49.14 22.96
CA ASP A 363 34.40 49.64 22.14
C ASP A 363 33.65 48.53 21.39
N SER A 364 33.51 47.38 22.04
CA SER A 364 32.72 46.27 21.50
C SER A 364 31.25 46.60 21.63
N PRO A 365 30.51 46.62 20.55
CA PRO A 365 29.07 46.90 20.61
C PRO A 365 28.41 45.89 21.57
N SER A 366 27.43 46.41 22.34
CA SER A 366 26.67 45.58 23.30
C SER A 366 25.92 44.42 22.67
N VAL A 367 25.71 44.48 21.37
CA VAL A 367 25.06 43.45 20.56
C VAL A 367 25.85 43.25 19.28
N ARG A 368 26.09 42.00 18.90
CA ARG A 368 26.66 41.62 17.62
C ARG A 368 25.77 40.55 16.97
N PHE A 369 25.61 40.67 15.66
CA PHE A 369 24.93 39.68 14.87
C PHE A 369 25.95 38.94 14.00
N TYR A 370 25.97 37.64 14.10
CA TYR A 370 26.75 36.77 13.21
C TYR A 370 25.84 36.27 12.11
N ALA A 371 26.26 36.45 10.88
CA ALA A 371 25.57 35.87 9.74
C ALA A 371 25.57 34.33 9.89
N PRO A 372 24.42 33.66 9.71
CA PRO A 372 24.37 32.23 9.75
C PRO A 372 25.18 31.63 8.60
N PRO A 373 25.76 30.42 8.76
CA PRO A 373 26.47 29.73 7.69
C PRO A 373 25.49 29.22 6.66
N PHE A 374 24.97 30.09 5.79
CA PHE A 374 23.99 29.74 4.76
C PHE A 374 24.47 28.60 3.83
N GLU A 375 25.78 28.46 3.62
CA GLU A 375 26.36 27.36 2.87
C GLU A 375 26.02 25.98 3.49
N ALA A 376 26.06 25.87 4.82
CA ALA A 376 25.71 24.64 5.51
C ALA A 376 24.22 24.28 5.32
N VAL A 377 23.34 25.31 5.29
CA VAL A 377 21.91 25.11 5.00
C VAL A 377 21.72 24.66 3.56
N GLY A 378 22.45 25.28 2.61
CA GLY A 378 22.44 24.92 1.19
C GLY A 378 22.88 23.47 0.96
N ILE A 379 24.03 23.08 1.52
CA ILE A 379 24.56 21.70 1.40
C ILE A 379 23.56 20.67 1.93
N ASN A 380 22.98 20.89 3.11
CA ASN A 380 22.00 19.94 3.68
C ASN A 380 20.72 19.86 2.85
N LYS A 381 20.27 20.99 2.29
CA LYS A 381 19.15 21.03 1.35
C LYS A 381 19.45 20.18 0.10
N ASP A 382 20.64 20.35 -0.49
CA ASP A 382 21.03 19.65 -1.71
C ASP A 382 21.16 18.13 -1.46
N ILE A 383 21.72 17.72 -0.33
CA ILE A 383 21.78 16.32 0.10
C ILE A 383 20.36 15.73 0.25
N TRP A 384 19.46 16.47 0.90
CA TRP A 384 18.09 16.01 1.06
C TRP A 384 17.39 15.85 -0.29
N PHE A 385 17.49 16.83 -1.19
CA PHE A 385 16.93 16.72 -2.53
C PHE A 385 17.54 15.56 -3.32
N GLU A 386 18.86 15.33 -3.24
CA GLU A 386 19.49 14.17 -3.85
C GLU A 386 18.91 12.85 -3.32
N MET A 387 18.64 12.75 -2.01
CA MET A 387 18.03 11.54 -1.45
C MET A 387 16.58 11.37 -1.90
N MET A 388 15.81 12.46 -2.01
CA MET A 388 14.46 12.43 -2.56
C MET A 388 14.46 11.97 -4.03
N ASP A 389 15.35 12.53 -4.86
CA ASP A 389 15.47 12.13 -6.26
C ASP A 389 15.83 10.65 -6.40
N LYS A 390 16.79 10.14 -5.61
CA LYS A 390 17.15 8.72 -5.61
C LYS A 390 16.01 7.82 -5.14
N MET A 391 15.26 8.25 -4.15
CA MET A 391 14.07 7.55 -3.67
C MET A 391 13.02 7.47 -4.79
N GLU A 392 12.72 8.57 -5.47
CA GLU A 392 11.77 8.59 -6.57
C GLU A 392 12.24 7.76 -7.77
N GLN A 393 13.53 7.84 -8.12
CA GLN A 393 14.13 7.02 -9.19
C GLN A 393 14.12 5.53 -8.87
N SER A 394 14.22 5.14 -7.60
CA SER A 394 14.17 3.73 -7.19
C SER A 394 12.80 3.09 -7.36
N ILE A 395 11.75 3.90 -7.46
CA ILE A 395 10.45 3.47 -7.94
C ILE A 395 10.47 3.61 -9.46
N SER A 396 10.70 2.54 -10.18
CA SER A 396 10.76 2.50 -11.67
C SER A 396 9.52 3.07 -12.38
N VAL A 397 8.53 3.54 -11.60
CA VAL A 397 7.28 4.15 -12.08
C VAL A 397 7.43 5.63 -12.42
N TYR A 398 8.47 6.32 -11.90
CA TYR A 398 8.67 7.74 -12.17
C TYR A 398 9.50 7.96 -13.43
N GLN A 399 8.95 8.72 -14.36
CA GLN A 399 9.73 9.26 -15.47
C GLN A 399 10.66 10.35 -14.91
N SER A 400 11.94 10.24 -15.21
CA SER A 400 12.87 11.35 -14.99
C SER A 400 12.35 12.59 -15.75
N ASN A 401 12.14 13.69 -15.04
CA ASN A 401 11.77 14.98 -15.65
C ASN A 401 12.92 15.60 -16.46
N ASN A 402 14.07 14.93 -16.53
CA ASN A 402 15.22 15.41 -17.27
C ASN A 402 15.01 15.21 -18.77
N THR A 403 15.54 16.15 -19.54
CA THR A 403 15.55 16.10 -21.01
C THR A 403 16.40 14.89 -21.45
N GLN A 404 15.76 13.74 -21.66
CA GLN A 404 16.39 12.51 -22.10
C GLN A 404 16.28 12.34 -23.62
N SER A 405 17.25 11.63 -24.21
CA SER A 405 17.13 11.17 -25.60
C SER A 405 15.99 10.17 -25.76
N GLY A 406 15.44 10.04 -26.96
CA GLY A 406 14.36 9.06 -27.25
C GLY A 406 14.73 7.64 -26.81
N VAL A 407 15.96 7.21 -27.05
CA VAL A 407 16.47 5.88 -26.65
C VAL A 407 16.53 5.70 -25.14
N ALA A 408 16.91 6.74 -24.38
CA ALA A 408 16.93 6.66 -22.91
C ALA A 408 15.53 6.53 -22.33
N LYS A 409 14.56 7.25 -22.91
CA LYS A 409 13.14 7.12 -22.50
C LYS A 409 12.58 5.74 -22.79
N GLU A 410 12.93 5.14 -23.91
CA GLU A 410 12.50 3.79 -24.28
C GLU A 410 13.05 2.75 -23.31
N TYR A 411 14.32 2.86 -22.92
CA TYR A 411 14.96 2.00 -21.94
C TYR A 411 14.31 2.13 -20.54
N ASP A 412 14.03 3.36 -20.10
CA ASP A 412 13.35 3.59 -18.81
C ASP A 412 11.93 3.00 -18.81
N LEU A 413 11.22 3.08 -19.94
CA LEU A 413 9.90 2.46 -20.10
C LEU A 413 9.97 0.94 -20.07
N GLU A 414 11.00 0.33 -20.66
CA GLU A 414 11.19 -1.12 -20.65
C GLU A 414 11.48 -1.62 -19.23
N GLN A 415 12.38 -0.97 -18.49
CA GLN A 415 12.65 -1.33 -17.09
C GLN A 415 11.39 -1.21 -16.22
N LYS A 416 10.59 -0.17 -16.45
CA LYS A 416 9.31 0.01 -15.76
C LYS A 416 8.34 -1.13 -16.05
N ARG A 417 8.25 -1.56 -17.31
CA ARG A 417 7.40 -2.68 -17.74
C ARG A 417 7.81 -3.98 -17.07
N ASP A 418 9.10 -4.27 -17.03
CA ASP A 418 9.66 -5.47 -16.40
C ASP A 418 9.34 -5.51 -14.90
N PHE A 419 9.52 -4.39 -14.22
CA PHE A 419 9.18 -4.27 -12.79
C PHE A 419 7.68 -4.52 -12.53
N ILE A 420 6.81 -3.90 -13.34
CA ILE A 420 5.36 -4.08 -13.22
C ILE A 420 4.95 -5.51 -13.59
N ALA A 421 5.62 -6.14 -14.56
CA ALA A 421 5.33 -7.51 -14.95
C ALA A 421 5.55 -8.50 -13.80
N VAL A 422 6.62 -8.34 -13.03
CA VAL A 422 6.89 -9.19 -11.85
C VAL A 422 5.77 -9.07 -10.82
N ILE A 423 5.35 -7.84 -10.51
CA ILE A 423 4.25 -7.59 -9.56
C ILE A 423 2.92 -8.09 -10.13
N GLY A 424 2.62 -7.76 -11.38
CA GLY A 424 1.40 -8.16 -12.06
C GLY A 424 1.24 -9.67 -12.15
N ASP A 425 2.32 -10.37 -12.48
CA ASP A 425 2.33 -11.84 -12.53
C ASP A 425 2.04 -12.47 -11.17
N ASN A 426 2.56 -11.88 -10.10
CA ASN A 426 2.22 -12.35 -8.76
C ASN A 426 0.75 -12.09 -8.42
N LEU A 427 0.24 -10.90 -8.72
CA LEU A 427 -1.18 -10.57 -8.51
C LEU A 427 -2.13 -11.48 -9.33
N MET A 428 -1.76 -11.83 -10.57
CA MET A 428 -2.51 -12.81 -11.37
C MET A 428 -2.50 -14.20 -10.73
N ASN A 429 -1.37 -14.61 -10.15
CA ASN A 429 -1.30 -15.87 -9.40
C ASN A 429 -2.16 -15.85 -8.13
N LEU A 430 -2.23 -14.71 -7.42
CA LEU A 430 -3.11 -14.54 -6.25
C LEU A 430 -4.59 -14.58 -6.68
N LEU A 431 -4.92 -13.94 -7.80
CA LEU A 431 -6.27 -13.98 -8.36
C LEU A 431 -6.66 -15.42 -8.76
N GLU A 432 -5.79 -16.12 -9.48
CA GLU A 432 -6.05 -17.51 -9.88
C GLU A 432 -6.27 -18.42 -8.66
N PHE A 433 -5.41 -18.30 -7.64
CA PHE A 433 -5.55 -19.04 -6.39
C PHE A 433 -6.88 -18.74 -5.70
N SER A 434 -7.25 -17.46 -5.56
CA SER A 434 -8.49 -17.05 -4.93
C SER A 434 -9.71 -17.61 -5.67
N LEU A 435 -9.69 -17.57 -7.00
CA LEU A 435 -10.75 -18.11 -7.84
C LEU A 435 -10.81 -19.65 -7.77
N GLN A 436 -9.68 -20.34 -7.67
CA GLN A 436 -9.63 -21.79 -7.47
C GLN A 436 -10.27 -22.20 -6.13
N CYS A 437 -9.99 -21.45 -5.06
CA CYS A 437 -10.65 -21.68 -3.77
C CYS A 437 -12.16 -21.44 -3.87
N ILE A 438 -12.58 -20.32 -4.48
CA ILE A 438 -14.01 -20.02 -4.69
C ILE A 438 -14.69 -21.15 -5.48
N ALA A 439 -14.13 -21.57 -6.60
CA ALA A 439 -14.68 -22.66 -7.41
C ALA A 439 -14.78 -23.97 -6.61
N GLY A 440 -13.76 -24.30 -5.82
CA GLY A 440 -13.77 -25.48 -4.97
C GLY A 440 -14.86 -25.43 -3.92
N TYR A 441 -15.04 -24.31 -3.22
CA TYR A 441 -16.12 -24.14 -2.24
C TYR A 441 -17.53 -24.17 -2.87
N LEU A 442 -17.66 -23.61 -4.07
CA LEU A 442 -18.92 -23.63 -4.83
C LEU A 442 -19.16 -24.96 -5.57
N GLN A 443 -18.21 -25.89 -5.49
CA GLN A 443 -18.24 -27.19 -6.21
C GLN A 443 -18.42 -27.01 -7.73
N ASP A 444 -17.82 -25.96 -8.30
CA ASP A 444 -17.81 -25.75 -9.74
C ASP A 444 -16.89 -26.79 -10.39
N PRO A 445 -17.40 -27.64 -11.32
CA PRO A 445 -16.61 -28.70 -11.91
C PRO A 445 -15.58 -28.24 -12.94
N GLU A 446 -15.70 -27.00 -13.40
CA GLU A 446 -14.82 -26.46 -14.43
C GLU A 446 -13.52 -25.92 -13.83
N PRO A 447 -12.37 -26.19 -14.49
CA PRO A 447 -11.09 -25.70 -14.00
C PRO A 447 -10.99 -24.18 -14.12
N VAL A 448 -10.45 -23.56 -13.08
CA VAL A 448 -10.16 -22.11 -13.08
C VAL A 448 -8.73 -21.85 -13.52
N LYS A 449 -8.58 -20.89 -14.41
CA LYS A 449 -7.27 -20.41 -14.88
C LYS A 449 -7.31 -18.93 -15.17
N VAL A 450 -6.28 -18.20 -14.76
CA VAL A 450 -6.05 -16.80 -15.16
C VAL A 450 -4.96 -16.77 -16.23
N VAL A 451 -5.35 -16.40 -17.46
CA VAL A 451 -4.39 -16.20 -18.54
C VAL A 451 -3.73 -14.85 -18.33
N LYS A 452 -2.44 -14.87 -18.07
CA LYS A 452 -1.65 -13.65 -17.84
C LYS A 452 -1.55 -12.82 -19.12
N PRO A 453 -1.51 -11.50 -19.01
CA PRO A 453 -1.28 -10.63 -20.15
C PRO A 453 0.15 -10.81 -20.67
N THR A 454 0.34 -10.60 -21.96
CA THR A 454 1.68 -10.61 -22.57
C THR A 454 2.49 -9.37 -22.19
N LYS A 455 1.79 -8.25 -21.89
CA LYS A 455 2.38 -6.98 -21.48
C LYS A 455 1.44 -6.24 -20.54
N TYR A 456 2.02 -5.58 -19.53
CA TYR A 456 1.32 -4.67 -18.63
C TYR A 456 1.49 -3.23 -19.13
N GLU A 457 0.76 -2.88 -20.16
CA GLU A 457 0.79 -1.54 -20.78
C GLU A 457 -0.59 -0.92 -20.79
N ILE A 458 -0.66 0.36 -20.47
CA ILE A 458 -1.82 1.15 -20.87
C ILE A 458 -1.49 1.67 -22.26
N ARG A 459 -2.10 1.07 -23.27
CA ARG A 459 -2.16 1.72 -24.57
C ARG A 459 -3.08 2.92 -24.42
N SER A 460 -2.59 4.10 -24.76
CA SER A 460 -3.47 5.25 -24.84
C SER A 460 -4.49 5.04 -25.97
N LYS A 461 -5.66 5.68 -25.89
CA LYS A 461 -6.63 5.67 -26.99
C LYS A 461 -6.02 6.16 -28.31
N ASP A 462 -5.09 7.13 -28.22
CA ASP A 462 -4.40 7.70 -29.38
C ASP A 462 -3.42 6.69 -30.01
N ASP A 463 -2.78 5.83 -29.19
CA ASP A 463 -1.92 4.75 -29.69
C ASP A 463 -2.76 3.72 -30.47
N VAL A 464 -3.90 3.30 -29.89
CA VAL A 464 -4.81 2.36 -30.55
C VAL A 464 -5.37 2.96 -31.84
N LEU A 465 -5.80 4.22 -31.80
CA LEU A 465 -6.31 4.91 -32.99
C LEU A 465 -5.24 5.01 -34.08
N SER A 466 -3.99 5.34 -33.72
CA SER A 466 -2.89 5.41 -34.69
C SER A 466 -2.55 4.03 -35.28
N GLU A 467 -2.74 2.95 -34.51
CA GLU A 467 -2.56 1.58 -35.00
C GLU A 467 -3.71 1.16 -35.91
N ILE A 468 -4.96 1.51 -35.60
CA ILE A 468 -6.12 1.31 -36.50
C ILE A 468 -5.87 1.96 -37.84
N ILE A 469 -5.40 3.20 -37.86
CA ILE A 469 -5.09 3.94 -39.10
C ILE A 469 -3.97 3.25 -39.90
N LYS A 470 -2.94 2.74 -39.24
CA LYS A 470 -1.82 2.03 -39.88
C LYS A 470 -2.22 0.67 -40.47
N VAL A 471 -3.10 -0.02 -39.82
CA VAL A 471 -3.51 -1.40 -40.13
C VAL A 471 -4.75 -1.44 -41.02
N GLY A 472 -5.50 -0.35 -41.09
CA GLY A 472 -6.83 -0.27 -41.73
C GLY A 472 -6.99 -0.83 -43.15
N THR A 473 -5.88 -1.06 -43.86
CA THR A 473 -5.87 -1.65 -45.20
C THR A 473 -5.39 -3.12 -45.25
N ILE A 474 -4.92 -3.68 -44.11
CA ILE A 474 -4.19 -4.95 -44.10
C ILE A 474 -5.03 -6.13 -43.60
N SER A 475 -5.82 -5.95 -42.53
CA SER A 475 -6.61 -7.04 -41.94
C SER A 475 -7.86 -6.50 -41.26
N LYS A 476 -9.05 -6.93 -41.74
CA LYS A 476 -10.35 -6.56 -41.13
C LYS A 476 -10.47 -7.05 -39.69
N ASP A 477 -10.02 -8.26 -39.39
CA ASP A 477 -10.15 -8.84 -38.05
C ASP A 477 -9.29 -8.08 -37.04
N LEU A 478 -8.10 -7.64 -37.45
CA LEU A 478 -7.23 -6.84 -36.61
C LEU A 478 -7.82 -5.43 -36.38
N VAL A 479 -8.36 -4.80 -37.40
CA VAL A 479 -9.04 -3.51 -37.27
C VAL A 479 -10.27 -3.61 -36.37
N LYS A 480 -11.04 -4.70 -36.47
CA LYS A 480 -12.15 -4.98 -35.57
C LYS A 480 -11.71 -5.08 -34.10
N SER A 481 -10.67 -5.88 -33.84
CA SER A 481 -10.14 -6.05 -32.49
C SER A 481 -9.60 -4.73 -31.90
N LEU A 482 -8.88 -3.93 -32.69
CA LEU A 482 -8.39 -2.62 -32.25
C LEU A 482 -9.52 -1.60 -32.07
N SER A 483 -10.58 -1.66 -32.88
CA SER A 483 -11.76 -0.81 -32.72
C SER A 483 -12.52 -1.15 -31.46
N ASP A 484 -12.67 -2.44 -31.11
CA ASP A 484 -13.23 -2.89 -29.84
C ASP A 484 -12.40 -2.37 -28.65
N GLU A 485 -11.07 -2.47 -28.74
CA GLU A 485 -10.16 -1.95 -27.70
C GLU A 485 -10.28 -0.42 -27.54
N TYR A 486 -10.40 0.33 -28.65
CA TYR A 486 -10.60 1.77 -28.61
C TYR A 486 -11.92 2.14 -27.92
N VAL A 487 -13.01 1.47 -28.30
CA VAL A 487 -14.34 1.70 -27.75
C VAL A 487 -14.39 1.42 -26.24
N ASP A 488 -13.70 0.39 -25.78
CA ASP A 488 -13.59 0.07 -24.36
C ASP A 488 -12.91 1.17 -23.53
N LYS A 489 -12.07 1.99 -24.17
CA LYS A 489 -11.31 3.08 -23.53
C LYS A 489 -11.96 4.45 -23.61
N GLU A 490 -12.80 4.68 -24.63
CA GLU A 490 -13.31 6.02 -24.94
C GLU A 490 -14.72 6.27 -24.43
N TYR A 491 -15.58 5.24 -24.43
CA TYR A 491 -17.02 5.41 -24.25
C TYR A 491 -17.53 4.88 -22.91
N ASP A 492 -18.63 5.44 -22.42
CA ASP A 492 -19.38 4.92 -21.27
C ASP A 492 -20.19 3.66 -21.63
N ASP A 493 -20.88 3.05 -20.65
CA ASP A 493 -21.55 1.77 -20.84
C ASP A 493 -22.62 1.78 -21.93
N VAL A 494 -23.37 2.87 -22.09
CA VAL A 494 -24.43 3.01 -23.09
C VAL A 494 -23.81 3.14 -24.49
N GLU A 495 -22.92 4.10 -24.64
CA GLU A 495 -22.23 4.37 -25.87
C GLU A 495 -21.33 3.20 -26.29
N LYS A 496 -20.64 2.59 -25.34
CA LYS A 496 -19.82 1.40 -25.55
C LYS A 496 -20.61 0.24 -26.13
N ARG A 497 -21.78 -0.06 -25.58
CA ARG A 497 -22.63 -1.12 -26.07
C ARG A 497 -23.14 -0.80 -27.50
N ALA A 498 -23.55 0.44 -27.75
CA ALA A 498 -23.95 0.88 -29.08
C ALA A 498 -22.83 0.74 -30.12
N MET A 499 -21.61 1.20 -29.77
CA MET A 499 -20.45 1.12 -30.66
C MET A 499 -20.03 -0.33 -30.93
N LYS A 500 -20.05 -1.22 -29.93
CA LYS A 500 -19.75 -2.65 -30.12
C LYS A 500 -20.76 -3.34 -31.05
N MET A 501 -22.04 -2.99 -30.97
CA MET A 501 -23.04 -3.46 -31.95
C MET A 501 -22.71 -3.01 -33.38
N LEU A 502 -22.24 -1.78 -33.55
CA LEU A 502 -21.83 -1.27 -34.87
C LEU A 502 -20.60 -2.04 -35.38
N ILE A 503 -19.58 -2.22 -34.56
CA ILE A 503 -18.35 -2.98 -34.89
C ILE A 503 -18.69 -4.42 -35.29
N ASN A 504 -19.63 -5.06 -34.60
CA ASN A 504 -20.09 -6.40 -34.95
C ASN A 504 -20.82 -6.48 -36.28
N ASN A 505 -21.29 -5.36 -36.79
CA ASN A 505 -21.89 -5.20 -38.14
C ASN A 505 -20.92 -4.61 -39.18
N ASP A 506 -19.61 -4.86 -39.01
CA ASP A 506 -18.52 -4.42 -39.90
C ASP A 506 -18.34 -2.88 -39.97
N ILE A 507 -18.73 -2.17 -38.91
CA ILE A 507 -18.52 -0.73 -38.75
C ILE A 507 -17.36 -0.49 -37.80
N TYR A 508 -16.23 -0.08 -38.34
CA TYR A 508 -15.01 0.09 -37.54
C TYR A 508 -14.80 1.56 -37.18
N TYR A 509 -14.31 1.79 -35.97
CA TYR A 509 -13.85 3.10 -35.56
C TYR A 509 -12.62 3.50 -36.41
N GLY A 510 -12.60 4.75 -36.86
CA GLY A 510 -11.50 5.27 -37.70
C GLY A 510 -11.81 5.29 -39.20
N TYR A 511 -12.91 4.68 -39.65
CA TYR A 511 -13.39 4.96 -41.00
C TYR A 511 -14.02 6.34 -41.04
N SER A 512 -13.50 7.20 -41.91
CA SER A 512 -14.13 8.48 -42.21
C SER A 512 -15.42 8.27 -42.99
N LEU A 513 -16.33 9.25 -42.94
CA LEU A 513 -17.56 9.24 -43.76
C LEU A 513 -17.27 9.07 -45.27
N ASP A 514 -16.13 9.60 -45.74
CA ASP A 514 -15.67 9.45 -47.12
C ASP A 514 -15.25 8.00 -47.44
N GLU A 515 -14.61 7.32 -46.50
CA GLU A 515 -14.21 5.91 -46.66
C GLU A 515 -15.43 5.00 -46.65
N ILE A 516 -16.40 5.24 -45.77
CA ILE A 516 -17.66 4.53 -45.72
C ILE A 516 -18.43 4.74 -47.04
N SER A 517 -18.46 5.97 -47.54
CA SER A 517 -19.07 6.30 -48.82
C SER A 517 -18.36 5.61 -50.00
N LYS A 518 -17.02 5.51 -49.96
CA LYS A 518 -16.25 4.76 -50.97
C LYS A 518 -16.53 3.26 -50.90
N LEU A 519 -16.60 2.69 -49.69
CA LEU A 519 -16.94 1.27 -49.52
C LEU A 519 -18.32 0.95 -50.07
N LYS A 520 -19.30 1.87 -49.92
CA LYS A 520 -20.60 1.77 -50.55
C LYS A 520 -20.52 1.85 -52.07
N ALA A 521 -19.80 2.84 -52.60
CA ALA A 521 -19.61 3.01 -54.06
C ALA A 521 -18.92 1.80 -54.70
N MET A 522 -18.04 1.12 -53.96
CA MET A 522 -17.37 -0.13 -54.37
C MET A 522 -18.25 -1.38 -54.20
N GLN A 523 -19.49 -1.23 -53.79
CA GLN A 523 -20.44 -2.33 -53.49
C GLN A 523 -19.96 -3.30 -52.38
N LEU A 524 -19.06 -2.87 -51.55
CA LEU A 524 -18.55 -3.63 -50.39
C LEU A 524 -19.47 -3.49 -49.18
N LEU A 525 -20.38 -2.51 -49.16
CA LEU A 525 -21.42 -2.31 -48.15
C LEU A 525 -22.82 -2.35 -48.84
N SER A 526 -23.75 -3.08 -48.22
CA SER A 526 -25.17 -3.03 -48.63
C SER A 526 -25.78 -1.67 -48.33
N ASN A 527 -26.91 -1.34 -48.94
CA ASN A 527 -27.62 -0.10 -48.63
C ASN A 527 -28.02 -0.03 -47.15
N ASP A 528 -28.56 -1.13 -46.63
CA ASP A 528 -29.01 -1.22 -45.25
C ASP A 528 -27.84 -1.06 -44.27
N ALA A 529 -26.69 -1.66 -44.58
CA ALA A 529 -25.48 -1.50 -43.78
C ALA A 529 -24.95 -0.06 -43.79
N PHE A 530 -25.03 0.62 -44.96
CA PHE A 530 -24.62 2.01 -45.07
C PHE A 530 -25.52 2.94 -44.25
N ASP A 531 -26.84 2.76 -44.36
CA ASP A 531 -27.82 3.59 -43.66
C ASP A 531 -27.71 3.33 -42.14
N PHE A 532 -27.46 2.09 -41.74
CA PHE A 532 -27.18 1.74 -40.37
C PHE A 532 -25.88 2.39 -39.84
N HIS A 533 -24.83 2.46 -40.65
CA HIS A 533 -23.61 3.18 -40.32
C HIS A 533 -23.85 4.68 -40.08
N MET A 534 -24.66 5.29 -40.88
CA MET A 534 -24.89 6.75 -40.86
C MET A 534 -25.80 7.19 -39.70
N GLN A 535 -26.73 6.35 -39.29
CA GLN A 535 -27.76 6.70 -38.31
C GLN A 535 -27.79 5.78 -37.08
N GLY A 536 -27.20 4.59 -37.18
CA GLY A 536 -27.32 3.52 -36.22
C GLY A 536 -26.81 3.90 -34.82
N TYR A 537 -25.70 4.62 -34.73
CA TYR A 537 -25.15 5.06 -33.43
C TYR A 537 -26.18 5.88 -32.65
N LYS A 538 -26.75 6.91 -33.28
CA LYS A 538 -27.70 7.79 -32.61
C LYS A 538 -28.99 7.08 -32.22
N ILE A 539 -29.45 6.15 -33.05
CA ILE A 539 -30.66 5.38 -32.77
C ILE A 539 -30.42 4.35 -31.69
N LEU A 540 -29.27 3.63 -31.72
CA LEU A 540 -28.92 2.64 -30.70
C LEU A 540 -28.70 3.27 -29.34
N THR A 541 -28.02 4.41 -29.24
CA THR A 541 -27.89 5.15 -27.98
C THR A 541 -29.24 5.58 -27.43
N SER A 542 -30.11 6.14 -28.26
CA SER A 542 -31.48 6.51 -27.84
C SER A 542 -32.31 5.29 -27.37
N LEU A 543 -32.14 4.15 -28.01
CA LEU A 543 -32.82 2.92 -27.59
C LEU A 543 -32.27 2.40 -26.25
N LEU A 544 -30.96 2.51 -26.00
CA LEU A 544 -30.32 2.06 -24.78
C LEU A 544 -30.55 3.00 -23.59
N GLU A 545 -30.90 4.27 -23.82
CA GLU A 545 -31.32 5.19 -22.76
C GLU A 545 -32.66 4.77 -22.11
N ILE A 546 -33.39 3.84 -22.72
CA ILE A 546 -34.64 3.31 -22.18
C ILE A 546 -34.33 2.05 -21.37
N ASP A 547 -34.50 2.11 -20.06
CA ASP A 547 -34.15 1.02 -19.10
C ASP A 547 -34.71 -0.36 -19.51
N SER A 548 -35.91 -0.44 -20.07
CA SER A 548 -36.52 -1.70 -20.49
C SER A 548 -35.78 -2.39 -21.65
N ASN A 549 -34.98 -1.66 -22.41
CA ASN A 549 -34.24 -2.20 -23.56
C ASN A 549 -32.89 -2.83 -23.16
N TRP A 550 -32.40 -2.59 -21.96
CA TRP A 550 -31.15 -3.20 -21.48
C TRP A 550 -31.20 -4.73 -21.46
N ASN A 551 -32.37 -5.30 -21.27
CA ASN A 551 -32.58 -6.75 -21.23
C ASN A 551 -32.76 -7.38 -22.62
N LYS A 552 -32.83 -6.56 -23.70
CA LYS A 552 -32.92 -7.06 -25.07
C LYS A 552 -31.54 -7.55 -25.54
N THR A 553 -31.56 -8.56 -26.38
CA THR A 553 -30.35 -9.02 -27.09
C THR A 553 -29.88 -7.96 -28.09
N ASP A 554 -28.58 -7.95 -28.38
CA ASP A 554 -28.02 -7.01 -29.37
C ASP A 554 -28.68 -7.14 -30.74
N GLN A 555 -29.06 -8.37 -31.14
CA GLN A 555 -29.76 -8.62 -32.40
C GLN A 555 -31.19 -8.00 -32.45
N GLU A 556 -31.89 -8.05 -31.32
CA GLU A 556 -33.22 -7.40 -31.22
C GLU A 556 -33.08 -5.88 -31.29
N LEU A 557 -32.08 -5.30 -30.64
CA LEU A 557 -31.80 -3.87 -30.68
C LEU A 557 -31.39 -3.40 -32.09
N ILE A 558 -30.59 -4.19 -32.79
CA ILE A 558 -30.23 -3.92 -34.19
C ILE A 558 -31.46 -3.99 -35.11
N ASN A 559 -32.34 -4.94 -34.92
CA ASN A 559 -33.59 -5.06 -35.69
C ASN A 559 -34.53 -3.88 -35.40
N ASP A 560 -34.64 -3.45 -34.16
CA ASP A 560 -35.42 -2.28 -33.77
C ASP A 560 -34.84 -1.01 -34.39
N ALA A 561 -33.51 -0.84 -34.37
CA ALA A 561 -32.82 0.27 -34.99
C ALA A 561 -33.04 0.31 -36.52
N ASN A 562 -32.88 -0.83 -37.18
CA ASN A 562 -33.16 -0.94 -38.63
C ASN A 562 -34.61 -0.59 -38.99
N THR A 563 -35.56 -1.02 -38.14
CA THR A 563 -36.97 -0.67 -38.32
C THR A 563 -37.23 0.84 -38.22
N GLN A 564 -36.50 1.51 -37.30
CA GLN A 564 -36.59 2.98 -37.17
C GLN A 564 -35.91 3.70 -38.31
N ILE A 565 -34.77 3.20 -38.82
CA ILE A 565 -34.09 3.77 -39.99
C ILE A 565 -35.01 3.72 -41.24
N ILE A 566 -35.64 2.58 -41.48
CA ILE A 566 -36.58 2.42 -42.62
C ILE A 566 -37.76 3.39 -42.50
N ARG A 567 -38.24 3.68 -41.30
CA ARG A 567 -39.36 4.64 -41.08
C ARG A 567 -38.94 6.10 -41.25
N THR A 568 -37.66 6.43 -41.06
CA THR A 568 -37.15 7.79 -41.17
C THR A 568 -36.75 8.17 -42.61
N ILE A 569 -36.57 7.19 -43.49
CA ILE A 569 -36.36 7.46 -44.92
C ILE A 569 -37.72 7.84 -45.51
N PRO A 570 -37.92 9.08 -46.01
CA PRO A 570 -39.19 9.43 -46.67
C PRO A 570 -39.37 8.52 -47.90
N THR A 571 -40.42 7.70 -47.90
CA THR A 571 -40.93 7.03 -49.11
C THR A 571 -41.47 8.12 -50.03
N GLY A 572 -40.56 8.81 -50.70
CA GLY A 572 -40.84 9.94 -51.54
C GLY A 572 -40.03 9.87 -52.82
N ILE A 573 -40.68 9.32 -53.82
CA ILE A 573 -40.61 9.35 -55.27
C ILE A 573 -40.11 8.07 -55.89
#